data_a728805608e19b09b012743bc145a86b
#
_entry.id   a728805608e19b09b012743bc145a86b
#
_cell.length_a   1.000
_cell.length_b   1.000
_cell.length_c   1.000
_cell.angle_alpha   90.00
_cell.angle_beta   90.00
_cell.angle_gamma   90.00
#
_symmetry.space_group_name_H-M   'P 1'
#
loop_
_entity.id
_entity.type
_entity.pdbx_description
1 polymer ?
#
loop_
_entity_poly.entity_id
_entity_poly.type
_entity_poly.pdbx_seq_one_letter_code
_entity_poly.pdbx_strand_id
1 'polypeptide(L)'
;GVGHVRYSTAGSSTRENAQPLVLNYYKGTLALAHNGNLVNALELREELEKTGAIFQTTIDSEVIAYHVAKERISSATAEEAVLAAMRKLKGAYSLIVMSPRKLIGARDPFGFRPLCIGKRDNTYFITSETCALDTVDAEFVRDVEPGEIVIIDSEGNITSNKELAAPTPARCIFENIYFSRPDSVFDGVG
;
A
#
# COMPACT_ATOMS: atom_id res chain seq x y z
N GLY A 1 3.41 6.73 -12.17
CA GLY A 1 1.98 6.42 -12.15
C GLY A 1 1.66 5.33 -11.14
N VAL A 2 0.38 5.19 -10.77
CA VAL A 2 -0.13 4.11 -9.92
C VAL A 2 -1.25 3.40 -10.68
N GLY A 3 -1.25 2.08 -10.67
CA GLY A 3 -2.28 1.24 -11.25
C GLY A 3 -2.73 0.17 -10.27
N HIS A 4 -3.95 -0.34 -10.44
CA HIS A 4 -4.49 -1.42 -9.62
C HIS A 4 -5.48 -2.27 -10.41
N VAL A 5 -5.35 -3.58 -10.29
CA VAL A 5 -6.29 -4.56 -10.81
C VAL A 5 -7.04 -5.15 -9.61
N ARG A 6 -8.30 -4.73 -9.44
CA ARG A 6 -9.06 -5.07 -8.24
C ARG A 6 -9.67 -6.46 -8.33
N TYR A 7 -9.33 -7.34 -7.37
CA TYR A 7 -10.12 -8.50 -7.02
C TYR A 7 -11.02 -8.14 -5.83
N SER A 8 -12.35 -8.32 -5.96
CA SER A 8 -13.30 -7.83 -4.96
C SER A 8 -13.29 -8.69 -3.70
N THR A 9 -12.63 -8.22 -2.64
CA THR A 9 -12.60 -8.85 -1.31
C THR A 9 -13.46 -8.12 -0.30
N ALA A 10 -13.43 -6.79 -0.29
CA ALA A 10 -14.25 -5.92 0.55
C ALA A 10 -15.02 -4.91 -0.31
N GLY A 11 -16.28 -4.65 0.01
CA GLY A 11 -17.16 -3.76 -0.76
C GLY A 11 -17.65 -4.36 -2.07
N SER A 12 -18.63 -3.68 -2.70
CA SER A 12 -19.23 -4.09 -3.96
C SER A 12 -18.31 -3.87 -5.17
N SER A 13 -18.53 -4.63 -6.25
CA SER A 13 -17.80 -4.46 -7.53
C SER A 13 -18.41 -3.33 -8.37
N THR A 14 -18.49 -2.13 -7.80
CA THR A 14 -18.97 -0.91 -8.48
C THR A 14 -17.80 -0.01 -8.88
N ARG A 15 -18.06 0.93 -9.78
CA ARG A 15 -17.04 1.85 -10.29
C ARG A 15 -16.49 2.76 -9.18
N GLU A 16 -17.33 3.12 -8.22
CA GLU A 16 -16.95 3.96 -7.07
C GLU A 16 -15.86 3.31 -6.20
N ASN A 17 -15.84 1.97 -6.19
CA ASN A 17 -14.86 1.17 -5.45
C ASN A 17 -13.58 0.85 -6.25
N ALA A 18 -13.42 1.44 -7.44
CA ALA A 18 -12.20 1.26 -8.24
C ALA A 18 -10.99 1.93 -7.58
N GLN A 19 -9.83 1.32 -7.78
CA GLN A 19 -8.55 1.85 -7.31
C GLN A 19 -7.63 2.13 -8.52
N PRO A 20 -6.62 3.02 -8.38
CA PRO A 20 -6.27 3.77 -7.18
C PRO A 20 -7.31 4.82 -6.82
N LEU A 21 -7.52 5.05 -5.52
CA LEU A 21 -8.28 6.20 -5.04
C LEU A 21 -7.44 7.47 -5.18
N VAL A 22 -8.06 8.51 -5.73
CA VAL A 22 -7.40 9.82 -5.88
C VAL A 22 -8.20 10.84 -5.07
N LEU A 23 -7.56 11.40 -4.05
CA LEU A 23 -8.17 12.34 -3.12
C LEU A 23 -7.44 13.68 -3.18
N ASN A 24 -8.22 14.75 -3.19
CA ASN A 24 -7.72 16.10 -2.99
C ASN A 24 -8.01 16.54 -1.56
N TYR A 25 -6.99 17.03 -0.87
CA TYR A 25 -7.09 17.46 0.51
C TYR A 25 -6.17 18.68 0.76
N TYR A 26 -6.13 19.19 1.99
CA TYR A 26 -5.43 20.41 2.36
C TYR A 26 -3.94 20.47 1.92
N LYS A 27 -3.23 19.35 1.89
CA LYS A 27 -1.81 19.29 1.48
C LYS A 27 -1.61 18.96 -0.01
N GLY A 28 -2.67 18.90 -0.80
CA GLY A 28 -2.62 18.63 -2.23
C GLY A 28 -3.32 17.33 -2.61
N THR A 29 -2.77 16.61 -3.60
CA THR A 29 -3.35 15.38 -4.12
C THR A 29 -2.63 14.16 -3.54
N LEU A 30 -3.39 13.15 -3.21
CA LEU A 30 -2.94 11.82 -2.79
C LEU A 30 -3.59 10.77 -3.67
N ALA A 31 -2.81 9.84 -4.20
CA ALA A 31 -3.33 8.61 -4.80
C ALA A 31 -2.94 7.40 -3.93
N LEU A 32 -3.87 6.48 -3.73
CA LEU A 32 -3.66 5.30 -2.91
C LEU A 32 -4.20 4.06 -3.62
N ALA A 33 -3.38 3.01 -3.66
CA ALA A 33 -3.77 1.66 -4.04
C ALA A 33 -3.48 0.70 -2.87
N HIS A 34 -4.39 -0.23 -2.63
CA HIS A 34 -4.36 -1.17 -1.51
C HIS A 34 -4.66 -2.58 -2.01
N ASN A 35 -3.75 -3.49 -1.72
CA ASN A 35 -3.97 -4.93 -1.86
C ASN A 35 -4.04 -5.55 -0.46
N GLY A 36 -5.19 -6.06 -0.10
CA GLY A 36 -5.39 -6.65 1.22
C GLY A 36 -6.77 -6.41 1.81
N ASN A 37 -6.87 -6.56 3.12
CA ASN A 37 -8.10 -6.33 3.87
C ASN A 37 -7.79 -5.98 5.33
N LEU A 38 -8.43 -4.93 5.83
CA LEU A 38 -8.34 -4.53 7.24
C LEU A 38 -9.40 -5.23 8.07
N VAL A 39 -9.00 -5.77 9.22
CA VAL A 39 -9.93 -6.39 10.18
C VAL A 39 -10.62 -5.34 11.07
N ASN A 40 -10.06 -4.14 11.19
CA ASN A 40 -10.63 -3.04 11.96
C ASN A 40 -11.16 -1.87 11.10
N ALA A 41 -11.47 -2.13 9.82
CA ALA A 41 -11.93 -1.10 8.90
C ALA A 41 -13.19 -0.36 9.39
N LEU A 42 -14.15 -1.09 9.95
CA LEU A 42 -15.41 -0.50 10.45
C LEU A 42 -15.17 0.42 11.65
N GLU A 43 -14.35 -0.01 12.61
CA GLU A 43 -13.97 0.79 13.78
C GLU A 43 -13.31 2.10 13.37
N LEU A 44 -12.33 2.02 12.49
CA LEU A 44 -11.61 3.19 11.97
C LEU A 44 -12.51 4.11 11.14
N ARG A 45 -13.45 3.55 10.39
CA ARG A 45 -14.44 4.31 9.63
C ARG A 45 -15.35 5.12 10.55
N GLU A 46 -15.90 4.47 11.59
CA GLU A 46 -16.76 5.14 12.58
C GLU A 46 -16.03 6.28 13.30
N GLU A 47 -14.76 6.08 13.67
CA GLU A 47 -13.94 7.15 14.26
C GLU A 47 -13.84 8.38 13.36
N LEU A 48 -13.65 8.17 12.06
CA LEU A 48 -13.56 9.24 11.08
C LEU A 48 -14.92 9.91 10.86
N GLU A 49 -16.01 9.15 10.73
CA GLU A 49 -17.38 9.66 10.56
C GLU A 49 -17.80 10.54 11.74
N LYS A 50 -17.46 10.17 12.99
CA LYS A 50 -17.68 10.98 14.19
C LYS A 50 -16.96 12.33 14.16
N THR A 51 -15.90 12.45 13.34
CA THR A 51 -15.17 13.72 13.12
C THR A 51 -15.60 14.45 11.85
N GLY A 52 -16.66 13.98 11.19
CA GLY A 52 -17.26 14.62 10.02
C GLY A 52 -16.73 14.13 8.67
N ALA A 53 -15.99 13.01 8.62
CA ALA A 53 -15.59 12.41 7.34
C ALA A 53 -16.81 11.88 6.58
N ILE A 54 -16.86 12.13 5.27
CA ILE A 54 -17.92 11.68 4.38
C ILE A 54 -17.30 10.71 3.37
N PHE A 55 -17.66 9.44 3.47
CA PHE A 55 -17.14 8.40 2.59
C PHE A 55 -17.94 8.30 1.31
N GLN A 56 -17.26 8.06 0.19
CA GLN A 56 -17.84 7.90 -1.13
C GLN A 56 -17.91 6.42 -1.54
N THR A 57 -17.12 5.57 -0.88
CA THR A 57 -16.98 4.15 -1.22
C THR A 57 -17.31 3.27 -0.02
N THR A 58 -17.41 1.97 -0.27
CA THR A 58 -17.63 0.95 0.76
C THR A 58 -16.36 0.15 1.09
N ILE A 59 -15.21 0.52 0.51
CA ILE A 59 -13.95 -0.21 0.67
C ILE A 59 -13.11 0.35 1.82
N ASP A 60 -12.34 -0.52 2.42
CA ASP A 60 -11.37 -0.19 3.48
C ASP A 60 -10.22 0.69 2.99
N SER A 61 -9.91 0.65 1.71
CA SER A 61 -8.89 1.51 1.09
C SER A 61 -9.18 3.01 1.27
N GLU A 62 -10.45 3.42 1.25
CA GLU A 62 -10.84 4.81 1.52
C GLU A 62 -10.59 5.18 2.99
N VAL A 63 -10.84 4.26 3.91
CA VAL A 63 -10.52 4.45 5.34
C VAL A 63 -9.02 4.69 5.52
N ILE A 64 -8.18 3.87 4.87
CA ILE A 64 -6.72 4.06 4.88
C ILE A 64 -6.35 5.44 4.34
N ALA A 65 -6.90 5.83 3.19
CA ALA A 65 -6.60 7.10 2.54
C ALA A 65 -6.97 8.30 3.41
N TYR A 66 -8.12 8.24 4.11
CA TYR A 66 -8.52 9.27 5.07
C TYR A 66 -7.59 9.34 6.28
N HIS A 67 -7.16 8.20 6.83
CA HIS A 67 -6.18 8.18 7.92
C HIS A 67 -4.85 8.78 7.50
N VAL A 68 -4.33 8.42 6.34
CA VAL A 68 -3.09 9.00 5.79
C VAL A 68 -3.25 10.52 5.61
N ALA A 69 -4.37 10.98 5.04
CA ALA A 69 -4.64 12.40 4.85
C ALA A 69 -4.75 13.16 6.18
N LYS A 70 -5.40 12.57 7.18
CA LYS A 70 -5.55 13.13 8.54
C LYS A 70 -4.20 13.26 9.23
N GLU A 71 -3.42 12.18 9.26
CA GLU A 71 -2.08 12.18 9.84
C GLU A 71 -1.14 13.19 9.13
N ARG A 72 -1.30 13.35 7.81
CA ARG A 72 -0.49 14.30 7.02
C ARG A 72 -0.72 15.76 7.41
N ILE A 73 -1.79 16.10 8.08
CA ILE A 73 -2.04 17.47 8.57
C ILE A 73 -0.99 17.86 9.62
N SER A 74 -0.65 16.94 10.52
CA SER A 74 0.29 17.15 11.63
C SER A 74 1.70 16.65 11.36
N SER A 75 1.88 15.73 10.42
CA SER A 75 3.20 15.20 10.06
C SER A 75 3.99 16.16 9.16
N ALA A 76 5.31 16.22 9.33
CA ALA A 76 6.19 17.02 8.50
C ALA A 76 6.28 16.47 7.07
N THR A 77 6.26 15.16 6.92
CA THR A 77 6.45 14.47 5.63
C THR A 77 5.31 13.50 5.32
N ALA A 78 5.21 13.04 4.06
CA ALA A 78 4.19 12.08 3.64
C ALA A 78 4.47 10.68 4.22
N GLU A 79 5.74 10.28 4.28
CA GLU A 79 6.16 9.01 4.86
C GLU A 79 5.86 8.90 6.36
N GLU A 80 6.05 9.97 7.12
CA GLU A 80 5.64 10.02 8.53
C GLU A 80 4.12 9.84 8.69
N ALA A 81 3.33 10.44 7.80
CA ALA A 81 1.89 10.27 7.81
C ALA A 81 1.45 8.84 7.49
N VAL A 82 2.10 8.20 6.51
CA VAL A 82 1.85 6.79 6.19
C VAL A 82 2.21 5.91 7.39
N LEU A 83 3.37 6.13 8.00
CA LEU A 83 3.81 5.38 9.17
C LEU A 83 2.86 5.55 10.37
N ALA A 84 2.40 6.79 10.62
CA ALA A 84 1.42 7.07 11.67
C ALA A 84 0.07 6.40 11.41
N ALA A 85 -0.39 6.37 10.16
CA ALA A 85 -1.59 5.65 9.76
C ALA A 85 -1.41 4.13 9.98
N MET A 86 -0.29 3.54 9.53
CA MET A 86 0.00 2.11 9.69
C MET A 86 -0.06 1.62 11.15
N ARG A 87 0.30 2.46 12.12
CA ARG A 87 0.17 2.11 13.55
C ARG A 87 -1.28 1.84 14.00
N LYS A 88 -2.26 2.34 13.25
CA LYS A 88 -3.69 2.16 13.53
C LYS A 88 -4.30 1.01 12.75
N LEU A 89 -3.71 0.66 11.60
CA LEU A 89 -4.22 -0.36 10.71
C LEU A 89 -3.98 -1.76 11.29
N LYS A 90 -5.00 -2.60 11.29
CA LYS A 90 -4.90 -4.02 11.64
C LYS A 90 -5.40 -4.86 10.47
N GLY A 91 -4.61 -5.83 10.05
CA GLY A 91 -4.94 -6.72 8.93
C GLY A 91 -3.77 -6.96 8.00
N ALA A 92 -4.08 -7.55 6.86
CA ALA A 92 -3.13 -7.84 5.81
C ALA A 92 -3.19 -6.75 4.75
N TYR A 93 -2.08 -6.08 4.44
CA TYR A 93 -2.07 -5.04 3.43
C TYR A 93 -0.70 -4.80 2.79
N SER A 94 -0.74 -4.46 1.51
CA SER A 94 0.33 -3.76 0.80
C SER A 94 -0.24 -2.48 0.20
N LEU A 95 0.43 -1.37 0.42
CA LEU A 95 -0.03 -0.04 0.04
C LEU A 95 0.94 0.59 -0.96
N ILE A 96 0.38 1.27 -1.95
CA ILE A 96 1.09 2.25 -2.76
C ILE A 96 0.44 3.60 -2.51
N VAL A 97 1.23 4.54 -2.02
CA VAL A 97 0.79 5.93 -1.78
C VAL A 97 1.62 6.85 -2.65
N MET A 98 0.97 7.61 -3.51
CA MET A 98 1.65 8.58 -4.38
C MET A 98 1.21 9.99 -4.03
N SER A 99 2.17 10.84 -3.79
CA SER A 99 2.04 12.29 -3.70
C SER A 99 2.68 12.95 -4.92
N PRO A 100 2.56 14.28 -5.12
CA PRO A 100 3.22 14.95 -6.24
C PRO A 100 4.74 14.79 -6.30
N ARG A 101 5.40 14.45 -5.20
CA ARG A 101 6.87 14.39 -5.11
C ARG A 101 7.41 13.04 -4.66
N LYS A 102 6.58 12.11 -4.21
CA LYS A 102 7.03 10.84 -3.64
C LYS A 102 6.10 9.70 -4.02
N LEU A 103 6.70 8.55 -4.27
CA LEU A 103 6.03 7.26 -4.32
C LEU A 103 6.44 6.48 -3.08
N ILE A 104 5.48 5.99 -2.33
CA ILE A 104 5.68 5.24 -1.09
C ILE A 104 5.04 3.87 -1.24
N GLY A 105 5.83 2.82 -1.05
CA GLY A 105 5.35 1.46 -0.87
C GLY A 105 5.37 1.10 0.61
N ALA A 106 4.33 0.45 1.11
CA ALA A 106 4.28 0.04 2.51
C ALA A 106 3.70 -1.38 2.63
N ARG A 107 4.33 -2.23 3.43
CA ARG A 107 3.92 -3.61 3.68
C ARG A 107 3.47 -3.77 5.13
N ASP A 108 2.43 -4.55 5.38
CA ASP A 108 1.93 -4.78 6.72
C ASP A 108 3.01 -5.35 7.67
N PRO A 109 2.88 -5.12 9.00
CA PRO A 109 3.92 -5.50 9.97
C PRO A 109 4.29 -6.98 9.99
N PHE A 110 3.38 -7.86 9.57
CA PHE A 110 3.59 -9.32 9.54
C PHE A 110 4.03 -9.82 8.17
N GLY A 111 3.89 -9.00 7.11
CA GLY A 111 4.22 -9.37 5.73
C GLY A 111 3.24 -10.36 5.12
N PHE A 112 1.95 -10.27 5.46
CA PHE A 112 0.92 -11.11 4.86
C PHE A 112 0.80 -10.92 3.35
N ARG A 113 0.77 -9.65 2.89
CA ARG A 113 0.67 -9.34 1.47
C ARG A 113 2.05 -9.08 0.88
N PRO A 114 2.31 -9.59 -0.34
CA PRO A 114 3.59 -9.37 -1.00
C PRO A 114 3.72 -7.94 -1.51
N LEU A 115 4.94 -7.47 -1.58
CA LEU A 115 5.33 -6.22 -2.22
C LEU A 115 6.81 -6.30 -2.57
N CYS A 116 7.18 -5.97 -3.80
CA CYS A 116 8.56 -6.02 -4.25
C CYS A 116 8.98 -4.76 -5.02
N ILE A 117 10.28 -4.60 -5.14
CA ILE A 117 10.91 -3.48 -5.83
C ILE A 117 11.63 -4.03 -7.05
N GLY A 118 11.38 -3.41 -8.20
CA GLY A 118 12.15 -3.60 -9.42
C GLY A 118 12.80 -2.30 -9.88
N LYS A 119 13.76 -2.46 -10.80
CA LYS A 119 14.46 -1.32 -11.40
C LYS A 119 14.68 -1.59 -12.89
N ARG A 120 14.48 -0.58 -13.71
CA ARG A 120 14.93 -0.52 -15.09
C ARG A 120 15.58 0.83 -15.33
N ASP A 121 16.83 0.81 -15.75
CA ASP A 121 17.67 2.02 -15.86
C ASP A 121 17.66 2.84 -14.56
N ASN A 122 17.20 4.08 -14.62
CA ASN A 122 17.07 4.97 -13.46
C ASN A 122 15.63 5.01 -12.88
N THR A 123 14.76 4.08 -13.30
CA THR A 123 13.36 4.04 -12.88
C THR A 123 13.12 2.89 -11.93
N TYR A 124 12.53 3.19 -10.77
CA TYR A 124 12.08 2.19 -9.82
C TYR A 124 10.60 1.85 -10.01
N PHE A 125 10.27 0.59 -9.76
CA PHE A 125 8.91 0.05 -9.77
C PHE A 125 8.64 -0.58 -8.40
N ILE A 126 7.43 -0.41 -7.90
CA ILE A 126 6.94 -1.12 -6.71
C ILE A 126 5.70 -1.89 -7.16
N THR A 127 5.72 -3.21 -7.01
CA THR A 127 4.65 -4.10 -7.47
C THR A 127 4.28 -5.13 -6.41
N SER A 128 3.08 -5.67 -6.48
CA SER A 128 2.67 -6.78 -5.60
C SER A 128 3.29 -8.12 -6.02
N GLU A 129 3.65 -8.28 -7.31
CA GLU A 129 4.17 -9.54 -7.86
C GLU A 129 5.34 -9.29 -8.81
N THR A 130 6.31 -10.21 -8.83
CA THR A 130 7.50 -10.12 -9.70
C THR A 130 7.15 -10.24 -11.19
N CYS A 131 6.12 -11.02 -11.55
CA CYS A 131 5.66 -11.13 -12.94
C CYS A 131 5.22 -9.78 -13.55
N ALA A 132 4.86 -8.81 -12.74
CA ALA A 132 4.58 -7.45 -13.21
C ALA A 132 5.87 -6.71 -13.63
N LEU A 133 7.02 -7.04 -13.03
CA LEU A 133 8.32 -6.49 -13.42
C LEU A 133 8.74 -7.01 -14.79
N ASP A 134 8.50 -8.30 -15.07
CA ASP A 134 8.81 -8.93 -16.36
C ASP A 134 8.07 -8.23 -17.51
N THR A 135 6.82 -7.80 -17.29
CA THR A 135 6.03 -7.12 -18.34
C THR A 135 6.58 -5.74 -18.71
N VAL A 136 7.40 -5.14 -17.87
CA VAL A 136 8.01 -3.82 -18.09
C VAL A 136 9.53 -3.89 -18.26
N ASP A 137 10.08 -5.10 -18.44
CA ASP A 137 11.52 -5.37 -18.55
C ASP A 137 12.33 -4.76 -17.39
N ALA A 138 11.79 -4.85 -16.17
CA ALA A 138 12.46 -4.37 -14.97
C ALA A 138 13.09 -5.54 -14.20
N GLU A 139 14.33 -5.35 -13.76
CA GLU A 139 15.02 -6.33 -12.93
C GLU A 139 14.47 -6.28 -11.49
N PHE A 140 14.28 -7.47 -10.91
CA PHE A 140 13.95 -7.60 -9.50
C PHE A 140 15.12 -7.12 -8.62
N VAL A 141 14.85 -6.23 -7.70
CA VAL A 141 15.85 -5.73 -6.76
C VAL A 141 15.76 -6.47 -5.43
N ARG A 142 14.59 -6.45 -4.80
CA ARG A 142 14.30 -7.16 -3.55
C ARG A 142 12.81 -7.08 -3.20
N ASP A 143 12.41 -7.91 -2.28
CA ASP A 143 11.13 -7.75 -1.59
C ASP A 143 11.15 -6.56 -0.62
N VAL A 144 9.99 -5.97 -0.38
CA VAL A 144 9.76 -5.04 0.73
C VAL A 144 9.55 -5.89 1.98
N GLU A 145 10.30 -5.62 3.02
CA GLU A 145 10.23 -6.43 4.24
C GLU A 145 8.93 -6.16 5.04
N PRO A 146 8.51 -7.11 5.89
CA PRO A 146 7.39 -6.90 6.80
C PRO A 146 7.55 -5.61 7.62
N GLY A 147 6.51 -4.78 7.67
CA GLY A 147 6.51 -3.50 8.39
C GLY A 147 7.37 -2.41 7.79
N GLU A 148 7.96 -2.65 6.63
CA GLU A 148 8.78 -1.66 5.93
C GLU A 148 7.92 -0.69 5.13
N ILE A 149 8.32 0.58 5.14
CA ILE A 149 7.94 1.57 4.14
C ILE A 149 9.16 1.91 3.27
N VAL A 150 8.96 1.96 1.96
CA VAL A 150 9.96 2.33 0.97
C VAL A 150 9.52 3.63 0.33
N ILE A 151 10.40 4.59 0.24
CA ILE A 151 10.14 5.91 -0.29
C ILE A 151 11.04 6.15 -1.51
N ILE A 152 10.43 6.51 -2.63
CA ILE A 152 11.11 6.95 -3.85
C ILE A 152 10.75 8.42 -4.06
N ASP A 153 11.74 9.30 -4.08
CA ASP A 153 11.54 10.72 -4.30
C ASP A 153 11.55 11.12 -5.79
N SER A 154 11.33 12.40 -6.08
CA SER A 154 11.32 12.93 -7.44
C SER A 154 12.68 12.90 -8.14
N GLU A 155 13.77 12.71 -7.40
CA GLU A 155 15.13 12.60 -7.93
C GLU A 155 15.53 11.14 -8.19
N GLY A 156 14.67 10.18 -7.81
CA GLY A 156 14.92 8.76 -7.94
C GLY A 156 15.74 8.17 -6.78
N ASN A 157 15.91 8.91 -5.68
CA ASN A 157 16.53 8.34 -4.49
C ASN A 157 15.55 7.41 -3.79
N ILE A 158 16.04 6.27 -3.32
CA ILE A 158 15.27 5.29 -2.57
C ILE A 158 15.73 5.25 -1.12
N THR A 159 14.80 5.37 -0.20
CA THR A 159 15.05 5.25 1.25
C THR A 159 13.99 4.32 1.87
N SER A 160 14.25 3.79 3.05
CA SER A 160 13.30 2.93 3.76
C SER A 160 13.30 3.14 5.27
N ASN A 161 12.17 2.75 5.90
CA ASN A 161 12.03 2.70 7.35
C ASN A 161 11.32 1.39 7.73
N LYS A 162 11.85 0.67 8.73
CA LYS A 162 11.38 -0.65 9.19
C LYS A 162 10.89 -0.63 10.64
N GLU A 163 10.49 0.52 11.15
CA GLU A 163 10.11 0.71 12.55
C GLU A 163 8.94 -0.18 13.00
N LEU A 164 8.06 -0.56 12.07
CA LEU A 164 6.83 -1.28 12.38
C LEU A 164 6.91 -2.80 12.16
N ALA A 165 8.09 -3.34 11.89
CA ALA A 165 8.25 -4.78 11.69
C ALA A 165 7.80 -5.57 12.93
N ALA A 166 6.93 -6.55 12.73
CA ALA A 166 6.58 -7.49 13.79
C ALA A 166 7.79 -8.42 14.09
N PRO A 167 7.95 -8.87 15.34
CA PRO A 167 9.06 -9.74 15.71
C PRO A 167 9.08 -11.07 14.96
N THR A 168 7.92 -11.53 14.49
CA THR A 168 7.78 -12.76 13.71
C THR A 168 6.88 -12.52 12.51
N PRO A 169 7.38 -12.65 11.27
CA PRO A 169 6.56 -12.60 10.08
C PRO A 169 5.51 -13.71 10.04
N ALA A 170 4.35 -13.44 9.43
CA ALA A 170 3.28 -14.40 9.27
C ALA A 170 2.86 -14.46 7.79
N ARG A 171 3.53 -15.30 7.02
CA ARG A 171 3.24 -15.48 5.59
C ARG A 171 1.94 -16.23 5.39
N CYS A 172 1.12 -15.76 4.47
CA CYS A 172 -0.12 -16.43 4.09
C CYS A 172 0.14 -17.46 2.99
N ILE A 173 -0.10 -18.73 3.25
CA ILE A 173 0.08 -19.78 2.25
C ILE A 173 -0.85 -19.60 1.04
N PHE A 174 -2.00 -18.95 1.20
CA PHE A 174 -2.91 -18.66 0.09
C PHE A 174 -2.33 -17.68 -0.94
N GLU A 175 -1.33 -16.89 -0.58
CA GLU A 175 -0.59 -16.10 -1.56
C GLU A 175 0.10 -17.01 -2.59
N ASN A 176 0.73 -18.10 -2.14
CA ASN A 176 1.48 -19.02 -3.01
C ASN A 176 0.58 -19.95 -3.82
N ILE A 177 -0.59 -20.35 -3.29
CA ILE A 177 -1.40 -21.40 -3.92
C ILE A 177 -2.66 -20.90 -4.62
N TYR A 178 -3.07 -19.65 -4.39
CA TYR A 178 -4.33 -19.13 -4.92
C TYR A 178 -4.26 -17.70 -5.48
N PHE A 179 -3.58 -16.75 -4.81
CA PHE A 179 -3.64 -15.35 -5.21
C PHE A 179 -2.57 -14.99 -6.24
N SER A 180 -1.33 -15.44 -6.06
CA SER A 180 -0.23 -15.10 -6.96
C SER A 180 -0.28 -15.91 -8.26
N ARG A 181 0.28 -15.33 -9.30
CA ARG A 181 0.53 -16.07 -10.53
C ARG A 181 1.61 -17.13 -10.31
N PRO A 182 1.54 -18.30 -11.02
CA PRO A 182 2.52 -19.38 -10.85
C PRO A 182 3.96 -18.99 -11.19
N ASP A 183 4.17 -17.92 -11.97
CA ASP A 183 5.46 -17.38 -12.37
C ASP A 183 5.95 -16.25 -11.47
N SER A 184 5.23 -15.94 -10.39
CA SER A 184 5.64 -14.94 -9.40
C SER A 184 6.51 -15.57 -8.32
N VAL A 185 7.55 -14.83 -7.91
CA VAL A 185 8.41 -15.16 -6.76
C VAL A 185 8.31 -14.04 -5.73
N PHE A 186 8.12 -14.39 -4.46
CA PHE A 186 8.15 -13.43 -3.37
C PHE A 186 8.62 -14.09 -2.08
N ASP A 187 9.31 -13.31 -1.25
CA ASP A 187 9.97 -13.80 -0.03
C ASP A 187 10.87 -15.02 -0.28
N GLY A 188 11.44 -15.14 -1.50
CA GLY A 188 12.30 -16.24 -1.90
C GLY A 188 11.57 -17.58 -2.18
N VAL A 189 10.23 -17.54 -2.32
CA VAL A 189 9.39 -18.70 -2.67
C VAL A 189 8.69 -18.41 -3.99
N GLY A 190 8.77 -19.37 -4.93
CA GLY A 190 8.12 -19.37 -6.24
C GLY A 190 7.30 -20.63 -6.46
#